data_d283cea5434bd3e96ab26d1c0d433667
#
_entry.id   d283cea5434bd3e96ab26d1c0d433667
#
_cell.length_a   1.000
_cell.length_b   1.000
_cell.length_c   1.000
_cell.angle_alpha   90.00
_cell.angle_beta   90.00
_cell.angle_gamma   90.00
#
_symmetry.space_group_name_H-M   'P 1'
#
loop_
_entity.id
_entity.type
_entity.pdbx_description
1 polymer ?
#
loop_
_entity_poly.entity_id
_entity_poly.type
_entity_poly.pdbx_seq_one_letter_code
_entity_poly.pdbx_strand_id
1 'polypeptide(L)'
;MDNDAWKNIPWSMGTTTKDLLHYLVDLVVEIPALLGEHDDLVAAQESQILGKGEFRAKQAWLWNAVSDLTDRFAQWKGKYIENYSGGPVKEMSIPQSPTDPFPVFQCRDLRTMKIIEPPPLVYPDLRLLQTMTFYYATRLILSTIDDRPEGAVSIPEKYQFACGIARSLEDYLRRAPGNMINRLAFATRVAWEAFPPGGPEREFMGQVFNLVERRHSLRLWGSFMPELSARAGSPP
;
A
#
# COMPACT_ATOMS: atom_id res chain seq x y z
N MET A 1 19.30 -14.16 -4.18
CA MET A 1 18.96 -14.71 -2.85
C MET A 1 17.97 -15.82 -3.07
N ASP A 2 18.17 -17.00 -2.51
CA ASP A 2 17.24 -18.11 -2.71
C ASP A 2 15.95 -17.88 -1.91
N ASN A 3 14.86 -17.54 -2.63
CA ASN A 3 13.55 -17.25 -2.03
C ASN A 3 12.97 -18.47 -1.30
N ASP A 4 13.32 -19.69 -1.73
CA ASP A 4 12.82 -20.92 -1.11
C ASP A 4 13.45 -21.17 0.27
N ALA A 5 14.71 -20.79 0.44
CA ALA A 5 15.38 -20.86 1.73
C ALA A 5 14.70 -19.93 2.75
N TRP A 6 14.36 -18.71 2.37
CA TRP A 6 13.64 -17.77 3.25
C TRP A 6 12.23 -18.28 3.62
N LYS A 7 11.51 -18.88 2.67
CA LYS A 7 10.15 -19.37 2.90
C LYS A 7 10.10 -20.57 3.86
N ASN A 8 11.17 -21.35 3.97
CA ASN A 8 11.14 -22.64 4.65
C ASN A 8 12.06 -22.74 5.88
N ILE A 9 13.31 -22.25 5.80
CA ILE A 9 14.31 -22.45 6.85
C ILE A 9 13.90 -21.88 8.22
N PRO A 10 13.38 -20.64 8.35
CA PRO A 10 13.03 -20.08 9.66
C PRO A 10 11.92 -20.85 10.38
N TRP A 11 11.13 -21.64 9.65
CA TRP A 11 9.94 -22.34 10.15
C TRP A 11 10.16 -23.84 10.35
N SER A 12 11.28 -24.38 9.85
CA SER A 12 11.58 -25.82 9.91
C SER A 12 11.94 -26.32 11.31
N MET A 13 12.29 -25.44 12.24
CA MET A 13 12.69 -25.80 13.60
C MET A 13 11.51 -26.01 14.57
N GLY A 14 10.25 -25.91 14.11
CA GLY A 14 9.07 -26.26 14.91
C GLY A 14 8.74 -25.36 16.10
N THR A 15 9.51 -24.30 16.33
CA THR A 15 9.32 -23.38 17.47
C THR A 15 8.32 -22.25 17.19
N THR A 16 8.07 -21.95 15.94
CA THR A 16 7.16 -20.87 15.51
C THR A 16 6.35 -21.31 14.30
N THR A 17 5.07 -20.96 14.28
CA THR A 17 4.18 -21.16 13.13
C THR A 17 4.03 -19.88 12.34
N LYS A 18 3.93 -19.98 11.01
CA LYS A 18 3.61 -18.83 10.16
C LYS A 18 2.23 -18.28 10.52
N ASP A 19 2.13 -16.98 10.62
CA ASP A 19 0.85 -16.28 10.69
C ASP A 19 0.47 -15.67 9.33
N LEU A 20 -0.68 -14.97 9.27
CA LEU A 20 -1.20 -14.39 8.04
C LEU A 20 -0.21 -13.41 7.37
N LEU A 21 0.56 -12.63 8.15
CA LEU A 21 1.56 -11.72 7.62
C LEU A 21 2.75 -12.47 7.00
N HIS A 22 3.21 -13.53 7.62
CA HIS A 22 4.31 -14.33 7.08
C HIS A 22 3.94 -14.98 5.74
N TYR A 23 2.71 -15.52 5.62
CA TYR A 23 2.22 -16.01 4.33
C TYR A 23 2.07 -14.92 3.28
N LEU A 24 1.74 -13.69 3.66
CA LEU A 24 1.73 -12.54 2.76
C LEU A 24 3.16 -12.21 2.30
N VAL A 25 4.12 -12.17 3.23
CA VAL A 25 5.53 -11.90 2.93
C VAL A 25 6.12 -12.93 1.96
N ASP A 26 5.71 -14.21 2.05
CA ASP A 26 6.12 -15.25 1.10
C ASP A 26 5.76 -14.91 -0.37
N LEU A 27 4.70 -14.14 -0.58
CA LEU A 27 4.32 -13.64 -1.91
C LEU A 27 5.07 -12.36 -2.26
N VAL A 28 5.21 -11.46 -1.30
CA VAL A 28 5.83 -10.14 -1.49
C VAL A 28 7.30 -10.24 -1.88
N VAL A 29 8.03 -11.24 -1.41
CA VAL A 29 9.46 -11.44 -1.74
C VAL A 29 9.72 -11.72 -3.23
N GLU A 30 8.69 -11.99 -4.02
CA GLU A 30 8.79 -12.19 -5.47
C GLU A 30 8.74 -10.84 -6.22
N ILE A 31 8.16 -9.79 -5.63
CA ILE A 31 7.97 -8.48 -6.27
C ILE A 31 9.28 -7.80 -6.68
N PRO A 32 10.36 -7.78 -5.85
CA PRO A 32 11.61 -7.14 -6.25
C PRO A 32 12.23 -7.70 -7.53
N ALA A 33 12.08 -9.01 -7.79
CA ALA A 33 12.55 -9.62 -9.03
C ALA A 33 11.73 -9.12 -10.23
N LEU A 34 10.40 -9.03 -10.09
CA LEU A 34 9.53 -8.51 -11.16
C LEU A 34 9.78 -7.03 -11.44
N LEU A 35 10.07 -6.22 -10.41
CA LEU A 35 10.44 -4.83 -10.59
C LEU A 35 11.78 -4.70 -11.33
N GLY A 36 12.78 -5.52 -10.98
CA GLY A 36 14.06 -5.53 -11.69
C GLY A 36 13.90 -5.87 -13.17
N GLU A 37 13.13 -6.91 -13.50
CA GLU A 37 12.84 -7.27 -14.90
C GLU A 37 12.06 -6.17 -15.65
N HIS A 38 11.16 -5.47 -14.96
CA HIS A 38 10.45 -4.32 -15.51
C HIS A 38 11.41 -3.16 -15.81
N ASP A 39 12.27 -2.81 -14.86
CA ASP A 39 13.23 -1.72 -15.02
C ASP A 39 14.23 -2.02 -16.15
N ASP A 40 14.71 -3.26 -16.23
CA ASP A 40 15.58 -3.73 -17.33
C ASP A 40 14.86 -3.65 -18.68
N LEU A 41 13.57 -3.97 -18.74
CA LEU A 41 12.77 -3.90 -19.94
C LEU A 41 12.57 -2.44 -20.40
N VAL A 42 12.30 -1.52 -19.47
CA VAL A 42 12.17 -0.08 -19.76
C VAL A 42 13.51 0.49 -20.26
N ALA A 43 14.61 0.18 -19.59
CA ALA A 43 15.95 0.61 -20.01
C ALA A 43 16.34 0.08 -21.41
N ALA A 44 15.99 -1.18 -21.69
CA ALA A 44 16.23 -1.79 -23.02
C ALA A 44 15.38 -1.15 -24.12
N GLN A 45 14.17 -0.70 -23.81
CA GLN A 45 13.31 0.04 -24.75
C GLN A 45 13.89 1.42 -25.06
N GLU A 46 14.31 2.17 -24.03
CA GLU A 46 14.93 3.50 -24.20
C GLU A 46 16.22 3.44 -25.02
N SER A 47 17.03 2.40 -24.77
CA SER A 47 18.32 2.19 -25.45
C SER A 47 18.16 1.54 -26.85
N GLN A 48 16.97 1.14 -27.25
CA GLN A 48 16.67 0.43 -28.51
C GLN A 48 17.52 -0.84 -28.74
N ILE A 49 17.93 -1.49 -27.66
CA ILE A 49 18.79 -2.70 -27.71
C ILE A 49 18.00 -3.93 -28.12
N LEU A 50 16.73 -4.03 -27.72
CA LEU A 50 15.87 -5.18 -28.00
C LEU A 50 15.10 -5.02 -29.30
N GLY A 51 15.03 -6.10 -30.08
CA GLY A 51 14.12 -6.19 -31.22
C GLY A 51 12.65 -6.14 -30.77
N LYS A 52 11.76 -5.58 -31.60
CA LYS A 52 10.32 -5.43 -31.26
C LYS A 52 9.65 -6.74 -30.86
N GLY A 53 10.04 -7.86 -31.44
CA GLY A 53 9.49 -9.17 -31.10
C GLY A 53 9.92 -9.66 -29.72
N GLU A 54 11.20 -9.48 -29.40
CA GLU A 54 11.77 -9.87 -28.11
C GLU A 54 11.22 -9.02 -26.98
N PHE A 55 11.12 -7.71 -27.20
CA PHE A 55 10.50 -6.78 -26.23
C PHE A 55 9.07 -7.22 -25.88
N ARG A 56 8.23 -7.48 -26.90
CA ARG A 56 6.85 -7.94 -26.68
C ARG A 56 6.77 -9.26 -25.94
N ALA A 57 7.67 -10.18 -26.22
CA ALA A 57 7.70 -11.48 -25.56
C ALA A 57 8.05 -11.33 -24.06
N LYS A 58 9.06 -10.53 -23.74
CA LYS A 58 9.43 -10.23 -22.33
C LYS A 58 8.33 -9.49 -21.58
N GLN A 59 7.71 -8.50 -22.22
CA GLN A 59 6.59 -7.77 -21.66
C GLN A 59 5.40 -8.67 -21.37
N ALA A 60 5.03 -9.55 -22.30
CA ALA A 60 3.94 -10.51 -22.10
C ALA A 60 4.24 -11.49 -20.96
N TRP A 61 5.48 -11.97 -20.88
CA TRP A 61 5.92 -12.83 -19.77
C TRP A 61 5.76 -12.10 -18.42
N LEU A 62 6.23 -10.86 -18.34
CA LEU A 62 6.15 -10.05 -17.11
C LEU A 62 4.69 -9.83 -16.67
N TRP A 63 3.81 -9.48 -17.61
CA TRP A 63 2.38 -9.33 -17.33
C TRP A 63 1.73 -10.62 -16.85
N ASN A 64 2.09 -11.77 -17.42
CA ASN A 64 1.60 -13.06 -16.96
C ASN A 64 2.09 -13.39 -15.55
N ALA A 65 3.35 -13.10 -15.23
CA ALA A 65 3.91 -13.30 -13.88
C ALA A 65 3.21 -12.41 -12.84
N VAL A 66 2.91 -11.15 -13.18
CA VAL A 66 2.14 -10.23 -12.33
C VAL A 66 0.71 -10.74 -12.13
N SER A 67 0.07 -11.28 -13.18
CA SER A 67 -1.27 -11.84 -13.09
C SER A 67 -1.30 -13.08 -12.17
N ASP A 68 -0.38 -14.02 -12.33
CA ASP A 68 -0.25 -15.19 -11.46
C ASP A 68 -0.06 -14.80 -9.99
N LEU A 69 0.86 -13.87 -9.73
CA LEU A 69 1.08 -13.38 -8.37
C LEU A 69 -0.17 -12.69 -7.81
N THR A 70 -0.92 -11.96 -8.64
CA THR A 70 -2.20 -11.35 -8.26
C THR A 70 -3.24 -12.39 -7.85
N ASP A 71 -3.36 -13.47 -8.58
CA ASP A 71 -4.29 -14.57 -8.25
C ASP A 71 -3.90 -15.24 -6.93
N ARG A 72 -2.61 -15.42 -6.69
CA ARG A 72 -2.10 -15.96 -5.42
C ARG A 72 -2.38 -15.01 -4.25
N PHE A 73 -2.30 -13.69 -4.44
CA PHE A 73 -2.74 -12.71 -3.45
C PHE A 73 -4.25 -12.79 -3.17
N ALA A 74 -5.06 -13.01 -4.19
CA ALA A 74 -6.50 -13.18 -4.03
C ALA A 74 -6.81 -14.48 -3.22
N GLN A 75 -6.14 -15.58 -3.52
CA GLN A 75 -6.26 -16.82 -2.77
C GLN A 75 -5.82 -16.66 -1.30
N TRP A 76 -4.70 -15.95 -1.06
CA TRP A 76 -4.25 -15.63 0.29
C TRP A 76 -5.32 -14.83 1.05
N LYS A 77 -5.90 -13.80 0.42
CA LYS A 77 -6.96 -12.99 1.04
C LYS A 77 -8.19 -13.83 1.39
N GLY A 78 -8.69 -14.65 0.47
CA GLY A 78 -9.82 -15.55 0.71
C GLY A 78 -9.55 -16.52 1.86
N LYS A 79 -8.35 -17.08 1.93
CA LYS A 79 -7.99 -18.05 2.96
C LYS A 79 -7.83 -17.44 4.37
N TYR A 80 -7.20 -16.27 4.49
CA TYR A 80 -6.75 -15.76 5.79
C TYR A 80 -7.55 -14.54 6.29
N ILE A 81 -8.22 -13.80 5.40
CA ILE A 81 -8.87 -12.56 5.76
C ILE A 81 -10.38 -12.71 5.88
N GLU A 82 -11.03 -13.41 4.94
CA GLU A 82 -12.50 -13.53 4.93
C GLU A 82 -13.05 -14.22 6.18
N ASN A 83 -12.27 -15.14 6.76
CA ASN A 83 -12.62 -15.86 7.98
C ASN A 83 -11.69 -15.52 9.14
N TYR A 84 -11.23 -14.27 9.24
CA TYR A 84 -10.31 -13.87 10.29
C TYR A 84 -10.95 -14.05 11.68
N SER A 85 -10.26 -14.76 12.57
CA SER A 85 -10.80 -15.13 13.90
C SER A 85 -11.12 -13.93 14.81
N GLY A 86 -10.46 -12.79 14.60
CA GLY A 86 -10.73 -11.54 15.31
C GLY A 86 -12.01 -10.81 14.85
N GLY A 87 -12.65 -11.29 13.80
CA GLY A 87 -13.83 -10.70 13.19
C GLY A 87 -13.55 -9.79 12.00
N PRO A 88 -14.57 -9.25 11.36
CA PRO A 88 -14.46 -8.43 10.16
C PRO A 88 -13.94 -7.02 10.45
N VAL A 89 -13.35 -6.42 9.43
CA VAL A 89 -13.10 -4.96 9.40
C VAL A 89 -14.43 -4.23 9.31
N LYS A 90 -14.59 -3.16 10.09
CA LYS A 90 -15.82 -2.38 10.17
C LYS A 90 -15.62 -0.97 9.66
N GLU A 91 -16.61 -0.45 8.98
CA GLU A 91 -16.71 0.96 8.63
C GLU A 91 -17.48 1.69 9.73
N MET A 92 -16.81 2.54 10.48
CA MET A 92 -17.47 3.25 11.58
C MET A 92 -16.71 4.53 11.96
N SER A 93 -17.48 5.54 12.35
CA SER A 93 -16.91 6.78 12.88
C SER A 93 -16.19 6.54 14.20
N ILE A 94 -15.02 7.14 14.34
CA ILE A 94 -14.22 7.13 15.57
C ILE A 94 -14.47 8.45 16.31
N PRO A 95 -14.81 8.43 17.61
CA PRO A 95 -15.01 9.64 18.39
C PRO A 95 -13.79 10.57 18.30
N GLN A 96 -14.01 11.83 17.92
CA GLN A 96 -12.95 12.82 17.78
C GLN A 96 -12.62 13.50 19.11
N SER A 97 -11.35 13.78 19.34
CA SER A 97 -10.92 14.64 20.43
C SER A 97 -11.20 16.10 20.09
N PRO A 98 -11.86 16.88 20.95
CA PRO A 98 -12.08 18.32 20.69
C PRO A 98 -10.78 19.12 20.60
N THR A 99 -9.74 18.70 21.30
CA THR A 99 -8.45 19.42 21.37
C THR A 99 -7.43 19.01 20.32
N ASP A 100 -7.59 17.82 19.74
CA ASP A 100 -6.67 17.30 18.72
C ASP A 100 -7.43 16.37 17.76
N PRO A 101 -8.29 16.94 16.90
CA PRO A 101 -9.08 16.17 15.93
C PRO A 101 -8.18 15.51 14.89
N PHE A 102 -8.60 14.31 14.46
CA PHE A 102 -7.96 13.65 13.33
C PHE A 102 -8.49 14.26 12.02
N PRO A 103 -7.66 14.43 10.97
CA PRO A 103 -8.13 14.89 9.67
C PRO A 103 -9.26 14.02 9.11
N VAL A 104 -10.23 14.64 8.44
CA VAL A 104 -11.33 13.93 7.80
C VAL A 104 -10.89 13.47 6.41
N PHE A 105 -10.99 12.17 6.14
CA PHE A 105 -10.66 11.63 4.83
C PHE A 105 -11.78 11.95 3.84
N GLN A 106 -11.42 12.64 2.78
CA GLN A 106 -12.28 12.91 1.64
C GLN A 106 -11.72 12.21 0.40
N CYS A 107 -12.59 11.60 -0.38
CA CYS A 107 -12.22 10.96 -1.63
C CYS A 107 -13.31 11.09 -2.68
N ARG A 108 -12.95 10.75 -3.92
CA ARG A 108 -13.87 10.78 -5.05
C ARG A 108 -14.63 9.46 -5.16
N ASP A 109 -15.94 9.51 -5.14
CA ASP A 109 -16.79 8.37 -5.51
C ASP A 109 -16.62 8.09 -7.02
N LEU A 110 -16.08 6.94 -7.37
CA LEU A 110 -15.76 6.59 -8.76
C LEU A 110 -17.00 6.47 -9.67
N ARG A 111 -18.19 6.25 -9.10
CA ARG A 111 -19.43 6.12 -9.85
C ARG A 111 -20.08 7.47 -10.11
N THR A 112 -20.11 8.34 -9.11
CA THR A 112 -20.81 9.63 -9.17
C THR A 112 -19.89 10.80 -9.43
N MET A 113 -18.56 10.60 -9.31
CA MET A 113 -17.50 11.61 -9.36
C MET A 113 -17.62 12.69 -8.28
N LYS A 114 -18.49 12.52 -7.31
CA LYS A 114 -18.66 13.45 -6.19
C LYS A 114 -17.62 13.19 -5.11
N ILE A 115 -17.26 14.25 -4.38
CA ILE A 115 -16.45 14.12 -3.16
C ILE A 115 -17.36 13.57 -2.06
N ILE A 116 -16.88 12.53 -1.39
CA ILE A 116 -17.56 11.88 -0.26
C ILE A 116 -16.59 11.77 0.92
N GLU A 117 -17.15 11.57 2.11
CA GLU A 117 -16.42 11.35 3.36
C GLU A 117 -16.71 9.92 3.88
N PRO A 118 -16.03 8.92 3.33
CA PRO A 118 -16.26 7.56 3.80
C PRO A 118 -15.74 7.39 5.23
N PRO A 119 -16.41 6.62 6.08
CA PRO A 119 -15.97 6.40 7.45
C PRO A 119 -14.63 5.68 7.49
N PRO A 120 -13.82 5.86 8.56
CA PRO A 120 -12.61 5.09 8.80
C PRO A 120 -12.86 3.59 8.79
N LEU A 121 -11.81 2.82 8.47
CA LEU A 121 -11.77 1.38 8.65
C LEU A 121 -11.23 1.06 10.03
N VAL A 122 -12.03 0.37 10.84
CA VAL A 122 -11.66 -0.09 12.17
C VAL A 122 -11.43 -1.60 12.14
N TYR A 123 -10.25 -1.99 12.56
CA TYR A 123 -9.80 -3.37 12.53
C TYR A 123 -9.92 -4.03 13.91
N PRO A 124 -10.19 -5.35 13.98
CA PRO A 124 -10.23 -6.07 15.25
C PRO A 124 -8.92 -5.94 16.02
N ASP A 125 -7.79 -5.97 15.33
CA ASP A 125 -6.46 -5.79 15.94
C ASP A 125 -5.46 -5.11 14.98
N LEU A 126 -4.32 -4.66 15.55
CA LEU A 126 -3.28 -3.97 14.79
C LEU A 126 -2.52 -4.90 13.83
N ARG A 127 -2.51 -6.21 14.08
CA ARG A 127 -1.86 -7.18 13.18
C ARG A 127 -2.61 -7.24 11.86
N LEU A 128 -3.93 -7.42 11.92
CA LEU A 128 -4.76 -7.42 10.71
C LEU A 128 -4.65 -6.09 9.96
N LEU A 129 -4.68 -4.96 10.69
CA LEU A 129 -4.54 -3.64 10.09
C LEU A 129 -3.22 -3.49 9.33
N GLN A 130 -2.08 -3.81 9.96
CA GLN A 130 -0.76 -3.75 9.32
C GLN A 130 -0.68 -4.67 8.11
N THR A 131 -1.22 -5.88 8.23
CA THR A 131 -1.22 -6.85 7.14
C THR A 131 -2.04 -6.38 5.95
N MET A 132 -3.23 -5.82 6.20
CA MET A 132 -4.11 -5.33 5.13
C MET A 132 -3.54 -4.08 4.45
N THR A 133 -2.98 -3.14 5.19
CA THR A 133 -2.34 -1.96 4.58
C THR A 133 -1.10 -2.35 3.78
N PHE A 134 -0.34 -3.34 4.23
CA PHE A 134 0.79 -3.89 3.48
C PHE A 134 0.32 -4.62 2.21
N TYR A 135 -0.75 -5.42 2.30
CA TYR A 135 -1.39 -6.05 1.14
C TYR A 135 -1.83 -5.00 0.10
N TYR A 136 -2.51 -3.93 0.51
CA TYR A 136 -2.94 -2.88 -0.41
C TYR A 136 -1.74 -2.19 -1.08
N ALA A 137 -0.69 -1.88 -0.33
CA ALA A 137 0.51 -1.26 -0.86
C ALA A 137 1.21 -2.16 -1.89
N THR A 138 1.32 -3.46 -1.62
CA THR A 138 1.94 -4.41 -2.56
C THR A 138 1.13 -4.57 -3.84
N ARG A 139 -0.21 -4.55 -3.77
CA ARG A 139 -1.09 -4.55 -4.94
C ARG A 139 -0.91 -3.27 -5.79
N LEU A 140 -0.75 -2.12 -5.13
CA LEU A 140 -0.44 -0.85 -5.82
C LEU A 140 0.92 -0.90 -6.53
N ILE A 141 1.94 -1.49 -5.92
CA ILE A 141 3.26 -1.65 -6.57
C ILE A 141 3.15 -2.58 -7.78
N LEU A 142 2.49 -3.74 -7.66
CA LEU A 142 2.29 -4.63 -8.81
C LEU A 142 1.57 -3.94 -9.97
N SER A 143 0.69 -3.01 -9.67
CA SER A 143 -0.02 -2.24 -10.68
C SER A 143 0.85 -1.25 -11.46
N THR A 144 2.09 -0.98 -11.03
CA THR A 144 3.04 -0.16 -11.80
C THR A 144 3.78 -0.97 -12.87
N ILE A 145 3.84 -2.30 -12.69
CA ILE A 145 4.46 -3.21 -13.66
C ILE A 145 3.50 -3.56 -14.79
N ASP A 146 2.21 -3.79 -14.47
CA ASP A 146 1.16 -4.04 -15.44
C ASP A 146 0.23 -2.82 -15.52
N ASP A 147 0.55 -1.91 -16.42
CA ASP A 147 -0.15 -0.64 -16.62
C ASP A 147 -1.34 -0.70 -17.58
N ARG A 148 -1.65 -1.91 -18.10
CA ARG A 148 -2.79 -2.10 -19.01
C ARG A 148 -4.11 -1.72 -18.32
N PRO A 149 -5.07 -1.15 -19.04
CA PRO A 149 -6.41 -0.86 -18.51
C PRO A 149 -7.11 -2.09 -17.92
N GLU A 150 -6.90 -3.25 -18.56
CA GLU A 150 -7.41 -4.57 -18.16
C GLU A 150 -6.30 -5.42 -17.50
N GLY A 151 -5.31 -4.77 -16.88
CA GLY A 151 -4.20 -5.42 -16.20
C GLY A 151 -4.62 -6.11 -14.90
N ALA A 152 -3.66 -6.73 -14.25
CA ALA A 152 -3.85 -7.50 -13.02
C ALA A 152 -4.47 -6.70 -11.86
N VAL A 153 -4.43 -5.36 -11.92
CA VAL A 153 -5.12 -4.44 -11.01
C VAL A 153 -5.77 -3.33 -11.83
N SER A 154 -7.08 -3.30 -11.86
CA SER A 154 -7.84 -2.26 -12.60
C SER A 154 -7.66 -0.86 -11.97
N ILE A 155 -7.90 0.19 -12.76
CA ILE A 155 -7.82 1.59 -12.27
C ILE A 155 -8.74 1.83 -11.06
N PRO A 156 -10.01 1.37 -11.02
CA PRO A 156 -10.83 1.47 -9.83
C PRO A 156 -10.25 0.76 -8.60
N GLU A 157 -9.68 -0.42 -8.77
CA GLU A 157 -9.07 -1.17 -7.66
C GLU A 157 -7.83 -0.47 -7.11
N LYS A 158 -6.97 0.10 -7.98
CA LYS A 158 -5.82 0.92 -7.56
C LYS A 158 -6.28 2.03 -6.61
N TYR A 159 -7.30 2.76 -7.01
CA TYR A 159 -7.86 3.83 -6.20
C TYR A 159 -8.46 3.31 -4.88
N GLN A 160 -9.20 2.20 -4.91
CA GLN A 160 -9.76 1.57 -3.72
C GLN A 160 -8.68 1.08 -2.75
N PHE A 161 -7.57 0.53 -3.23
CA PHE A 161 -6.45 0.12 -2.36
C PHE A 161 -5.80 1.33 -1.68
N ALA A 162 -5.58 2.42 -2.41
CA ALA A 162 -5.06 3.66 -1.83
C ALA A 162 -6.02 4.24 -0.79
N CYS A 163 -7.33 4.29 -1.08
CA CYS A 163 -8.37 4.69 -0.13
C CYS A 163 -8.42 3.77 1.09
N GLY A 164 -8.25 2.45 0.90
CA GLY A 164 -8.20 1.48 1.99
C GLY A 164 -7.06 1.78 2.96
N ILE A 165 -5.87 2.12 2.46
CA ILE A 165 -4.73 2.55 3.31
C ILE A 165 -5.08 3.84 4.04
N ALA A 166 -5.54 4.88 3.33
CA ALA A 166 -5.87 6.18 3.91
C ALA A 166 -6.92 6.08 5.04
N ARG A 167 -7.99 5.32 4.82
CA ARG A 167 -9.05 5.09 5.80
C ARG A 167 -8.62 4.28 7.02
N SER A 168 -7.50 3.55 6.93
CA SER A 168 -6.93 2.77 8.04
C SER A 168 -6.04 3.60 8.97
N LEU A 169 -5.60 4.79 8.55
CA LEU A 169 -4.61 5.58 9.27
C LEU A 169 -5.12 6.07 10.62
N GLU A 170 -6.40 6.46 10.72
CA GLU A 170 -6.96 6.95 11.98
C GLU A 170 -6.97 5.85 13.05
N ASP A 171 -7.49 4.66 12.75
CA ASP A 171 -7.51 3.52 13.68
C ASP A 171 -6.10 3.15 14.13
N TYR A 172 -5.16 3.12 13.19
CA TYR A 172 -3.76 2.81 13.49
C TYR A 172 -3.10 3.84 14.40
N LEU A 173 -3.13 5.12 14.02
CA LEU A 173 -2.42 6.18 14.73
C LEU A 173 -2.99 6.47 16.13
N ARG A 174 -4.24 6.07 16.39
CA ARG A 174 -4.84 6.13 17.72
C ARG A 174 -4.46 4.96 18.62
N ARG A 175 -4.20 3.79 18.06
CA ARG A 175 -3.99 2.55 18.82
C ARG A 175 -2.54 2.10 18.89
N ALA A 176 -1.73 2.45 17.89
CA ALA A 176 -0.35 1.99 17.80
C ALA A 176 0.56 2.67 18.83
N PRO A 177 1.40 1.91 19.55
CA PRO A 177 2.47 2.48 20.35
C PRO A 177 3.43 3.31 19.48
N GLY A 178 4.03 4.37 20.04
CA GLY A 178 4.88 5.31 19.31
C GLY A 178 6.02 4.65 18.50
N ASN A 179 6.63 3.58 19.03
CA ASN A 179 7.69 2.82 18.34
C ASN A 179 7.18 1.99 17.13
N MET A 180 5.87 1.84 16.98
CA MET A 180 5.26 1.11 15.86
C MET A 180 4.76 2.02 14.73
N ILE A 181 4.69 3.32 14.94
CA ILE A 181 4.14 4.29 13.95
C ILE A 181 4.81 4.13 12.58
N ASN A 182 6.12 3.96 12.54
CA ASN A 182 6.88 3.83 11.29
C ASN A 182 6.53 2.58 10.46
N ARG A 183 5.84 1.59 11.03
CA ARG A 183 5.48 0.38 10.27
C ARG A 183 4.47 0.65 9.14
N LEU A 184 3.71 1.74 9.25
CA LEU A 184 2.81 2.15 8.17
C LEU A 184 3.45 3.13 7.17
N ALA A 185 4.64 3.66 7.42
CA ALA A 185 5.27 4.66 6.58
C ALA A 185 5.36 4.23 5.11
N PHE A 186 5.77 2.97 4.87
CA PHE A 186 5.84 2.40 3.52
C PHE A 186 4.47 2.40 2.82
N ALA A 187 3.45 1.81 3.44
CA ALA A 187 2.12 1.73 2.84
C ALA A 187 1.53 3.13 2.60
N THR A 188 1.74 4.04 3.54
CA THR A 188 1.27 5.43 3.46
C THR A 188 1.94 6.17 2.31
N ARG A 189 3.25 5.97 2.09
CA ARG A 189 3.97 6.54 0.95
C ARG A 189 3.44 6.02 -0.38
N VAL A 190 3.24 4.71 -0.51
CA VAL A 190 2.69 4.10 -1.73
C VAL A 190 1.29 4.63 -2.04
N ALA A 191 0.43 4.79 -1.02
CA ALA A 191 -0.90 5.38 -1.20
C ALA A 191 -0.82 6.85 -1.65
N TRP A 192 0.09 7.65 -1.06
CA TRP A 192 0.33 9.02 -1.48
C TRP A 192 0.67 9.12 -2.97
N GLU A 193 1.55 8.28 -3.46
CA GLU A 193 1.97 8.27 -4.87
C GLU A 193 0.85 7.82 -5.81
N ALA A 194 -0.01 6.91 -5.35
CA ALA A 194 -1.13 6.41 -6.13
C ALA A 194 -2.27 7.42 -6.30
N PHE A 195 -2.41 8.39 -5.40
CA PHE A 195 -3.45 9.41 -5.50
C PHE A 195 -3.11 10.51 -6.52
N PRO A 196 -4.12 11.05 -7.23
CA PRO A 196 -3.94 12.16 -8.16
C PRO A 196 -3.34 13.39 -7.47
N PRO A 197 -2.40 14.12 -8.10
CA PRO A 197 -1.91 15.38 -7.58
C PRO A 197 -3.03 16.41 -7.37
N GLY A 198 -3.00 17.16 -6.26
CA GLY A 198 -3.95 18.23 -5.97
C GLY A 198 -5.36 17.75 -5.59
N GLY A 199 -5.58 16.44 -5.42
CA GLY A 199 -6.86 15.89 -4.96
C GLY A 199 -7.01 15.98 -3.44
N PRO A 200 -8.27 15.89 -2.94
CA PRO A 200 -8.56 15.91 -1.50
C PRO A 200 -7.88 14.75 -0.75
N GLU A 201 -7.62 13.63 -1.44
CA GLU A 201 -6.93 12.47 -0.90
C GLU A 201 -5.47 12.81 -0.52
N ARG A 202 -4.76 13.54 -1.41
CA ARG A 202 -3.39 13.99 -1.10
C ARG A 202 -3.37 15.08 -0.04
N GLU A 203 -4.36 15.95 -0.01
CA GLU A 203 -4.49 16.94 1.05
C GLU A 203 -4.65 16.27 2.42
N PHE A 204 -5.55 15.29 2.53
CA PHE A 204 -5.71 14.48 3.73
C PHE A 204 -4.39 13.82 4.16
N MET A 205 -3.70 13.16 3.21
CA MET A 205 -2.43 12.49 3.52
C MET A 205 -1.39 13.50 4.05
N GLY A 206 -1.32 14.70 3.47
CA GLY A 206 -0.46 15.78 3.93
C GLY A 206 -0.80 16.23 5.36
N GLN A 207 -2.08 16.35 5.68
CA GLN A 207 -2.53 16.68 7.04
C GLN A 207 -2.14 15.57 8.03
N VAL A 208 -2.26 14.30 7.66
CA VAL A 208 -1.82 13.16 8.48
C VAL A 208 -0.31 13.17 8.69
N PHE A 209 0.50 13.42 7.68
CA PHE A 209 1.94 13.53 7.82
C PHE A 209 2.34 14.63 8.81
N ASN A 210 1.74 15.81 8.69
CA ASN A 210 1.95 16.92 9.62
C ASN A 210 1.51 16.55 11.06
N LEU A 211 0.42 15.79 11.19
CA LEU A 211 -0.06 15.30 12.48
C LEU A 211 0.95 14.35 13.14
N VAL A 212 1.49 13.39 12.37
CA VAL A 212 2.49 12.43 12.85
C VAL A 212 3.78 13.14 13.24
N GLU A 213 4.26 14.08 12.43
CA GLU A 213 5.44 14.87 12.75
C GLU A 213 5.25 15.65 14.06
N ARG A 214 4.12 16.33 14.21
CA ARG A 214 3.82 17.12 15.41
C ARG A 214 3.68 16.26 16.67
N ARG A 215 3.00 15.11 16.59
CA ARG A 215 2.73 14.24 17.75
C ARG A 215 3.92 13.37 18.16
N HIS A 216 4.71 12.93 17.20
CA HIS A 216 5.74 11.90 17.40
C HIS A 216 7.15 12.38 17.06
N SER A 217 7.33 13.64 16.62
CA SER A 217 8.61 14.20 16.15
C SER A 217 9.28 13.35 15.06
N LEU A 218 8.49 12.64 14.26
CA LEU A 218 8.96 11.76 13.20
C LEU A 218 9.08 12.54 11.87
N ARG A 219 10.16 13.31 11.73
CA ARG A 219 10.46 14.11 10.51
C ARG A 219 10.51 13.29 9.22
N LEU A 220 10.78 11.98 9.32
CA LEU A 220 10.78 11.07 8.17
C LEU A 220 9.47 11.13 7.38
N TRP A 221 8.34 11.28 8.05
CA TRP A 221 7.04 11.35 7.39
C TRP A 221 6.87 12.64 6.57
N GLY A 222 7.41 13.77 7.03
CA GLY A 222 7.40 15.03 6.28
C GLY A 222 8.38 15.04 5.10
N SER A 223 9.53 14.35 5.20
CA SER A 223 10.53 14.28 4.13
C SER A 223 10.06 13.50 2.88
N PHE A 224 8.99 12.72 2.99
CA PHE A 224 8.37 12.05 1.84
C PHE A 224 7.59 13.00 0.91
N MET A 225 7.48 14.28 1.27
CA MET A 225 6.72 15.27 0.50
C MET A 225 7.59 16.47 0.12
N PRO A 226 8.39 16.37 -0.95
CA PRO A 226 9.22 17.50 -1.38
C PRO A 226 8.42 18.77 -1.69
N GLU A 227 7.15 18.63 -2.09
CA GLU A 227 6.27 19.75 -2.43
C GLU A 227 5.81 20.56 -1.19
N LEU A 228 5.71 19.95 -0.01
CA LEU A 228 5.35 20.64 1.24
C LEU A 228 6.58 21.26 1.93
N SER A 229 7.74 20.61 1.81
CA SER A 229 9.01 21.16 2.31
C SER A 229 9.40 22.46 1.60
N ALA A 230 9.09 22.60 0.31
CA ALA A 230 9.35 23.80 -0.46
C ALA A 230 8.48 25.02 -0.01
N ARG A 231 7.28 24.78 0.51
CA ARG A 231 6.39 25.85 1.04
C ARG A 231 6.75 26.28 2.46
N ALA A 232 7.35 25.40 3.26
CA ALA A 232 7.77 25.71 4.64
C ALA A 232 9.10 26.50 4.72
N GLY A 233 9.87 26.55 3.63
CA GLY A 233 11.17 27.20 3.56
C GLY A 233 11.17 28.64 2.99
N SER A 234 10.02 29.23 2.67
CA SER A 234 9.95 30.64 2.25
C SER A 234 9.70 31.51 3.50
N PRO A 235 10.69 32.27 4.00
CA PRO A 235 10.45 33.24 5.06
C PRO A 235 9.56 34.40 4.54
N PRO A 236 8.81 35.05 5.43
CA PRO A 236 7.91 36.16 5.07
C PRO A 236 8.61 37.39 4.50
#